data_2418cf792c5b97d77f0c9b8128973be0
#
_entry.id   2418cf792c5b97d77f0c9b8128973be0
#
_cell.length_a   1.000
_cell.length_b   1.000
_cell.length_c   1.000
_cell.angle_alpha   90.00
_cell.angle_beta   90.00
_cell.angle_gamma   90.00
#
_symmetry.space_group_name_H-M   'P 1'
#
loop_
_entity.id
_entity.type
_entity.pdbx_description
1 polymer ?
#
loop_
_entity_poly.entity_id
_entity_poly.type
_entity_poly.pdbx_seq_one_letter_code
_entity_poly.pdbx_strand_id
1 'polypeptide(L)'
;YGLDRYLTDAKRGAVLKLTGAGIKEKLEVISNYGMRSWFRDRFIESFDGQKLGGYDPYMNEYVLSVKDNEVDMPETIIPCGAQINANDAVVREFTVELGNVGASGNAFVLTYTIGLIASNITFTVIYNGVTTTSGAVTSSGTLSVPKTTKYPTQAVVKIIPAGNTDYELTIGCVS
;
A
#
# COMPACT_ATOMS: atom_id res chain seq x y z
N TYR A 1 -36.30 0.85 -7.96
CA TYR A 1 -36.67 0.41 -9.30
C TYR A 1 -36.92 -1.09 -9.26
N GLY A 2 -38.17 -1.50 -9.22
CA GLY A 2 -38.50 -2.88 -9.13
C GLY A 2 -38.24 -3.50 -7.76
N LEU A 3 -38.51 -4.78 -7.65
CA LEU A 3 -38.31 -5.57 -6.44
C LEU A 3 -36.95 -6.28 -6.42
N ASP A 4 -36.01 -5.83 -7.25
CA ASP A 4 -34.69 -6.42 -7.36
C ASP A 4 -33.80 -5.96 -6.21
N ARG A 5 -33.20 -6.91 -5.51
CA ARG A 5 -32.25 -6.68 -4.43
C ARG A 5 -30.91 -7.31 -4.78
N TYR A 6 -29.84 -6.62 -4.46
CA TYR A 6 -28.47 -7.10 -4.69
C TYR A 6 -27.81 -7.38 -3.36
N LEU A 7 -27.13 -8.52 -3.26
CA LEU A 7 -26.50 -9.02 -2.05
C LEU A 7 -25.08 -9.49 -2.36
N THR A 8 -24.16 -9.22 -1.46
CA THR A 8 -22.79 -9.72 -1.55
C THR A 8 -22.58 -10.83 -0.55
N ASP A 9 -22.27 -12.04 -1.03
CA ASP A 9 -21.82 -13.18 -0.21
C ASP A 9 -20.28 -13.21 -0.22
N ALA A 10 -19.69 -12.49 0.73
CA ALA A 10 -18.22 -12.39 0.83
C ALA A 10 -17.58 -13.75 1.13
N LYS A 11 -18.28 -14.63 1.87
CA LYS A 11 -17.78 -15.94 2.26
C LYS A 11 -17.62 -16.90 1.07
N ARG A 12 -18.48 -16.75 0.06
CA ARG A 12 -18.44 -17.53 -1.18
C ARG A 12 -17.83 -16.79 -2.37
N GLY A 13 -17.49 -15.50 -2.17
CA GLY A 13 -16.99 -14.64 -3.23
C GLY A 13 -18.00 -14.46 -4.36
N ALA A 14 -19.26 -14.16 -4.03
CA ALA A 14 -20.32 -14.07 -5.00
C ALA A 14 -21.19 -12.81 -4.82
N VAL A 15 -21.67 -12.29 -5.95
CA VAL A 15 -22.73 -11.27 -5.98
C VAL A 15 -24.02 -11.94 -6.44
N LEU A 16 -25.06 -11.70 -5.67
CA LEU A 16 -26.37 -12.33 -5.85
C LEU A 16 -27.40 -11.27 -6.20
N LYS A 17 -28.31 -11.61 -7.10
CA LYS A 17 -29.49 -10.81 -7.41
C LYS A 17 -30.73 -11.58 -6.98
N LEU A 18 -31.55 -10.96 -6.15
CA LEU A 18 -32.86 -11.46 -5.76
C LEU A 18 -33.92 -10.70 -6.56
N THR A 19 -34.66 -11.38 -7.38
CA THR A 19 -35.74 -10.81 -8.22
C THR A 19 -37.10 -11.31 -7.76
N GLY A 20 -38.12 -10.47 -7.88
CA GLY A 20 -39.50 -10.83 -7.56
C GLY A 20 -39.91 -10.50 -6.12
N ALA A 21 -41.10 -10.94 -5.74
CA ALA A 21 -41.65 -10.73 -4.40
C ALA A 21 -42.44 -11.97 -3.92
N GLY A 22 -42.30 -12.27 -2.63
CA GLY A 22 -43.05 -13.36 -1.97
C GLY A 22 -42.72 -14.74 -2.54
N ILE A 23 -43.72 -15.50 -2.89
CA ILE A 23 -43.58 -16.89 -3.36
C ILE A 23 -42.84 -17.02 -4.71
N LYS A 24 -42.68 -15.94 -5.46
CA LYS A 24 -42.01 -15.91 -6.78
C LYS A 24 -40.61 -15.31 -6.74
N GLU A 25 -39.99 -15.28 -5.59
CA GLU A 25 -38.62 -14.79 -5.47
C GLU A 25 -37.64 -15.79 -6.13
N LYS A 26 -36.72 -15.25 -6.94
CA LYS A 26 -35.65 -16.02 -7.57
C LYS A 26 -34.30 -15.41 -7.16
N LEU A 27 -33.44 -16.23 -6.61
CA LEU A 27 -32.06 -15.86 -6.29
C LEU A 27 -31.15 -16.34 -7.42
N GLU A 28 -30.36 -15.44 -7.98
CA GLU A 28 -29.43 -15.72 -9.06
C GLU A 28 -28.01 -15.22 -8.70
N VAL A 29 -26.99 -16.00 -9.02
CA VAL A 29 -25.58 -15.61 -8.87
C VAL A 29 -25.17 -14.88 -10.13
N ILE A 30 -25.02 -13.57 -10.06
CA ILE A 30 -24.68 -12.73 -11.21
C ILE A 30 -23.17 -12.58 -11.46
N SER A 31 -22.34 -12.92 -10.48
CA SER A 31 -20.87 -12.88 -10.60
C SER A 31 -20.25 -14.07 -11.34
N ASN A 32 -21.05 -15.01 -11.84
CA ASN A 32 -20.54 -16.22 -12.51
C ASN A 32 -20.16 -16.03 -13.98
N TYR A 33 -20.48 -14.89 -14.58
CA TYR A 33 -20.23 -14.64 -16.01
C TYR A 33 -18.75 -14.27 -16.26
N GLY A 34 -17.90 -15.30 -16.31
CA GLY A 34 -16.48 -15.16 -16.66
C GLY A 34 -15.57 -14.57 -15.57
N MET A 35 -16.11 -14.12 -14.44
CA MET A 35 -15.36 -13.44 -13.38
C MET A 35 -15.43 -14.15 -12.02
N ARG A 36 -15.83 -15.41 -11.98
CA ARG A 36 -16.06 -16.13 -10.71
C ARG A 36 -14.82 -16.21 -9.82
N SER A 37 -13.65 -16.52 -10.40
CA SER A 37 -12.40 -16.60 -9.65
C SER A 37 -11.98 -15.23 -9.14
N TRP A 38 -12.09 -14.20 -9.97
CA TRP A 38 -11.77 -12.82 -9.60
C TRP A 38 -12.61 -12.35 -8.39
N PHE A 39 -13.92 -12.53 -8.42
CA PHE A 39 -14.78 -12.15 -7.30
C PHE A 39 -14.47 -12.94 -6.03
N ARG A 40 -14.23 -14.25 -6.17
CA ARG A 40 -13.87 -15.11 -5.03
C ARG A 40 -12.59 -14.61 -4.37
N ASP A 41 -11.55 -14.41 -5.16
CA ASP A 41 -10.23 -14.05 -4.64
C ASP A 41 -10.28 -12.63 -4.02
N ARG A 42 -10.92 -11.68 -4.70
CA ARG A 42 -11.10 -10.31 -4.22
C ARG A 42 -11.91 -10.21 -2.92
N PHE A 43 -12.96 -11.00 -2.77
CA PHE A 43 -13.76 -11.00 -1.55
C PHE A 43 -13.09 -11.70 -0.37
N ILE A 44 -12.23 -12.69 -0.62
CA ILE A 44 -11.43 -13.32 0.42
C ILE A 44 -10.39 -12.32 0.95
N GLU A 45 -9.69 -11.63 0.07
CA GLU A 45 -8.69 -10.62 0.42
C GLU A 45 -9.31 -9.44 1.20
N SER A 46 -10.51 -9.02 0.83
CA SER A 46 -11.24 -7.92 1.46
C SER A 46 -12.38 -8.37 2.38
N PHE A 47 -12.28 -9.54 3.03
CA PHE A 47 -13.38 -10.14 3.77
C PHE A 47 -14.00 -9.21 4.81
N ASP A 48 -13.17 -8.55 5.62
CA ASP A 48 -13.57 -7.60 6.65
C ASP A 48 -13.74 -6.16 6.11
N GLY A 49 -13.44 -5.94 4.84
CA GLY A 49 -13.56 -4.64 4.19
C GLY A 49 -15.00 -4.24 3.89
N GLN A 50 -15.27 -2.94 3.92
CA GLN A 50 -16.57 -2.38 3.55
C GLN A 50 -16.85 -2.66 2.07
N LYS A 51 -18.04 -3.12 1.78
CA LYS A 51 -18.56 -3.33 0.43
C LYS A 51 -19.79 -2.45 0.24
N LEU A 52 -19.74 -1.58 -0.75
CA LEU A 52 -20.83 -0.68 -1.10
C LEU A 52 -21.32 -1.03 -2.50
N GLY A 53 -22.60 -1.28 -2.63
CA GLY A 53 -23.22 -1.56 -3.91
C GLY A 53 -24.35 -0.58 -4.21
N GLY A 54 -24.51 -0.23 -5.47
CA GLY A 54 -25.59 0.61 -5.96
C GLY A 54 -26.01 0.21 -7.37
N TYR A 55 -27.27 0.38 -7.67
CA TYR A 55 -27.78 0.19 -9.04
C TYR A 55 -27.85 1.53 -9.76
N ASP A 56 -27.19 1.60 -10.92
CA ASP A 56 -27.28 2.74 -11.82
C ASP A 56 -28.42 2.50 -12.83
N PRO A 57 -29.54 3.20 -12.71
CA PRO A 57 -30.68 3.00 -13.60
C PRO A 57 -30.43 3.56 -15.01
N TYR A 58 -29.46 4.46 -15.18
CA TYR A 58 -29.16 5.07 -16.48
C TYR A 58 -28.36 4.10 -17.35
N MET A 59 -27.33 3.49 -16.77
CA MET A 59 -26.50 2.50 -17.46
C MET A 59 -27.07 1.09 -17.36
N ASN A 60 -28.10 0.88 -16.55
CA ASN A 60 -28.68 -0.44 -16.23
C ASN A 60 -27.65 -1.41 -15.66
N GLU A 61 -26.77 -0.90 -14.81
CA GLU A 61 -25.66 -1.65 -14.23
C GLU A 61 -25.71 -1.66 -12.71
N TYR A 62 -25.23 -2.75 -12.12
CA TYR A 62 -24.95 -2.80 -10.68
C TYR A 62 -23.47 -2.51 -10.44
N VAL A 63 -23.20 -1.40 -9.76
CA VAL A 63 -21.87 -0.96 -9.39
C VAL A 63 -21.55 -1.47 -7.99
N LEU A 64 -20.42 -2.15 -7.84
CA LEU A 64 -19.93 -2.64 -6.57
C LEU A 64 -18.56 -2.03 -6.29
N SER A 65 -18.44 -1.30 -5.18
CA SER A 65 -17.17 -0.85 -4.63
C SER A 65 -16.77 -1.77 -3.47
N VAL A 66 -15.58 -2.30 -3.53
CA VAL A 66 -14.96 -3.11 -2.47
C VAL A 66 -13.79 -2.31 -1.92
N LYS A 67 -13.81 -2.05 -0.61
CA LYS A 67 -12.65 -1.44 0.03
C LYS A 67 -11.55 -2.47 0.08
N ASP A 68 -10.47 -2.23 -0.63
CA ASP A 68 -9.22 -2.93 -0.40
C ASP A 68 -8.65 -2.49 0.93
N ASN A 69 -8.21 -3.43 1.74
CA ASN A 69 -7.54 -3.12 3.00
C ASN A 69 -6.17 -2.48 2.76
N GLU A 70 -5.65 -2.61 1.55
CA GLU A 70 -4.54 -1.84 1.04
C GLU A 70 -4.94 -1.32 -0.34
N VAL A 71 -4.92 -0.01 -0.51
CA VAL A 71 -4.69 0.55 -1.83
C VAL A 71 -3.26 0.10 -2.12
N ASP A 72 -3.10 -0.89 -3.00
CA ASP A 72 -1.84 -1.07 -3.72
C ASP A 72 -1.61 0.24 -4.48
N MET A 73 -1.16 1.24 -3.75
CA MET A 73 -0.50 2.35 -4.41
C MET A 73 0.65 1.70 -5.16
N PRO A 74 0.79 1.93 -6.45
CA PRO A 74 1.90 1.35 -7.20
C PRO A 74 3.14 1.61 -6.36
N GLU A 75 3.80 0.55 -5.95
CA GLU A 75 4.99 0.62 -5.11
C GLU A 75 5.93 1.62 -5.78
N THR A 76 6.08 2.79 -5.16
CA THR A 76 6.92 3.83 -5.75
C THR A 76 8.35 3.36 -5.61
N ILE A 77 8.86 2.75 -6.68
CA ILE A 77 10.26 2.33 -6.75
C ILE A 77 11.07 3.52 -7.18
N ILE A 78 11.96 3.96 -6.32
CA ILE A 78 12.89 5.04 -6.60
C ILE A 78 14.31 4.50 -6.72
N PRO A 79 15.15 5.03 -7.62
CA PRO A 79 16.54 4.64 -7.69
C PRO A 79 17.31 5.14 -6.46
N CYS A 80 18.36 4.43 -6.06
CA CYS A 80 19.32 4.95 -5.10
C CYS A 80 19.96 6.24 -5.63
N GLY A 81 20.37 7.14 -4.75
CA GLY A 81 20.85 8.48 -5.09
C GLY A 81 19.73 9.49 -5.37
N ALA A 82 18.48 9.06 -5.48
CA ALA A 82 17.35 9.99 -5.60
C ALA A 82 17.17 10.80 -4.31
N GLN A 83 16.81 12.05 -4.48
CA GLN A 83 16.55 12.99 -3.40
C GLN A 83 15.05 13.13 -3.17
N ILE A 84 14.63 13.05 -1.93
CA ILE A 84 13.24 13.16 -1.49
C ILE A 84 13.14 14.31 -0.51
N ASN A 85 12.27 15.26 -0.79
CA ASN A 85 12.06 16.45 0.05
C ASN A 85 10.59 16.57 0.39
N ALA A 86 10.28 16.97 1.60
CA ALA A 86 8.95 17.35 2.01
C ALA A 86 8.97 18.32 3.20
N ASN A 87 7.87 19.05 3.33
CA ASN A 87 7.60 19.95 4.45
C ASN A 87 6.16 19.72 4.91
N ASP A 88 5.93 18.57 5.54
CA ASP A 88 4.60 18.17 6.01
C ASP A 88 4.68 17.11 7.13
N ALA A 89 3.52 16.61 7.54
CA ALA A 89 3.36 15.56 8.54
C ALA A 89 2.90 14.21 7.94
N VAL A 90 3.09 14.01 6.62
CA VAL A 90 2.60 12.82 5.93
C VAL A 90 3.56 11.66 6.09
N VAL A 91 3.06 10.52 6.57
CA VAL A 91 3.82 9.26 6.57
C VAL A 91 4.02 8.80 5.12
N ARG A 92 5.27 8.47 4.78
CA ARG A 92 5.64 7.98 3.45
C ARG A 92 6.32 6.63 3.56
N GLU A 93 6.00 5.77 2.61
CA GLU A 93 6.66 4.49 2.43
C GLU A 93 6.95 4.30 0.93
N PHE A 94 8.14 3.84 0.60
CA PHE A 94 8.56 3.59 -0.78
C PHE A 94 9.67 2.56 -0.83
N THR A 95 9.79 1.88 -1.95
CA THR A 95 10.86 0.93 -2.22
C THR A 95 12.01 1.63 -2.94
N VAL A 96 13.22 1.38 -2.50
CA VAL A 96 14.46 1.89 -3.11
C VAL A 96 15.18 0.77 -3.83
N GLU A 97 15.48 0.96 -5.11
CA GLU A 97 16.35 0.08 -5.86
C GLU A 97 17.82 0.43 -5.58
N LEU A 98 18.48 -0.43 -4.83
CA LEU A 98 19.88 -0.24 -4.40
C LEU A 98 20.91 -0.61 -5.48
N GLY A 99 20.43 -1.19 -6.59
CA GLY A 99 21.29 -1.73 -7.62
C GLY A 99 21.82 -3.14 -7.31
N ASN A 100 22.41 -3.74 -8.31
CA ASN A 100 22.91 -5.13 -8.27
C ASN A 100 24.36 -5.22 -7.77
N VAL A 101 24.75 -4.32 -6.86
CA VAL A 101 26.13 -4.23 -6.40
C VAL A 101 26.20 -4.63 -4.94
N GLY A 102 27.25 -5.30 -4.58
CA GLY A 102 27.60 -5.54 -3.21
C GLY A 102 28.02 -6.97 -2.95
N ALA A 103 29.29 -7.12 -2.75
CA ALA A 103 29.82 -8.22 -2.00
C ALA A 103 29.36 -8.08 -0.53
N SER A 104 29.27 -9.18 0.17
CA SER A 104 29.02 -9.22 1.61
C SER A 104 29.93 -8.24 2.37
N GLY A 105 29.36 -7.45 3.25
CA GLY A 105 30.10 -6.56 4.12
C GLY A 105 29.98 -5.06 3.82
N ASN A 106 29.32 -4.66 2.75
CA ASN A 106 29.06 -3.26 2.46
C ASN A 106 27.80 -2.78 3.17
N ALA A 107 27.71 -1.47 3.38
CA ALA A 107 26.53 -0.82 3.91
C ALA A 107 26.07 0.24 2.89
N PHE A 108 24.77 0.47 2.83
CA PHE A 108 24.27 1.69 2.22
C PHE A 108 23.87 2.68 3.29
N VAL A 109 23.96 3.95 2.96
CA VAL A 109 23.77 5.04 3.93
C VAL A 109 22.58 5.88 3.49
N LEU A 110 21.64 6.06 4.40
CA LEU A 110 20.57 7.01 4.30
C LEU A 110 21.04 8.30 4.96
N THR A 111 21.14 9.37 4.18
CA THR A 111 21.52 10.70 4.68
C THR A 111 20.27 11.56 4.73
N TYR A 112 20.01 12.18 5.86
CA TYR A 112 18.86 13.08 6.04
C TYR A 112 19.29 14.44 6.59
N THR A 113 18.69 15.47 6.02
CA THR A 113 18.83 16.86 6.47
C THR A 113 17.48 17.30 7.02
N ILE A 114 17.49 17.88 8.21
CA ILE A 114 16.30 18.46 8.84
C ILE A 114 16.41 19.96 8.73
N GLY A 115 15.39 20.61 8.18
CA GLY A 115 15.32 22.06 8.00
C GLY A 115 14.89 22.81 9.27
N LEU A 116 14.45 24.04 9.08
CA LEU A 116 14.10 24.93 10.20
C LEU A 116 12.80 24.56 10.92
N ILE A 117 11.88 23.92 10.22
CA ILE A 117 10.63 23.40 10.81
C ILE A 117 10.87 21.95 11.19
N ALA A 118 11.19 21.71 12.44
CA ALA A 118 11.56 20.39 12.93
C ALA A 118 10.62 19.93 14.05
N SER A 119 9.73 19.00 13.72
CA SER A 119 9.12 18.07 14.68
C SER A 119 9.97 16.81 14.73
N ASN A 120 9.71 15.95 15.71
CA ASN A 120 10.33 14.61 15.71
C ASN A 120 9.97 13.85 14.42
N ILE A 121 10.98 13.30 13.79
CA ILE A 121 10.80 12.46 12.60
C ILE A 121 11.58 11.15 12.80
N THR A 122 11.03 10.05 12.33
CA THR A 122 11.67 8.73 12.40
C THR A 122 11.88 8.20 10.99
N PHE A 123 13.10 7.84 10.68
CA PHE A 123 13.46 7.13 9.45
C PHE A 123 13.67 5.65 9.77
N THR A 124 13.00 4.80 9.02
CA THR A 124 13.10 3.35 9.17
C THR A 124 13.43 2.73 7.83
N VAL A 125 14.39 1.82 7.81
CA VAL A 125 14.75 1.05 6.62
C VAL A 125 14.58 -0.43 6.94
N ILE A 126 13.85 -1.12 6.08
CA ILE A 126 13.68 -2.57 6.15
C ILE A 126 14.44 -3.18 4.97
N TYR A 127 15.48 -3.93 5.28
CA TYR A 127 16.31 -4.61 4.31
C TYR A 127 16.52 -6.07 4.70
N ASN A 128 16.21 -6.98 3.80
CA ASN A 128 16.35 -8.44 4.03
C ASN A 128 15.71 -8.93 5.35
N GLY A 129 14.52 -8.40 5.68
CA GLY A 129 13.79 -8.71 6.91
C GLY A 129 14.35 -8.06 8.19
N VAL A 130 15.43 -7.28 8.08
CA VAL A 130 16.00 -6.56 9.21
C VAL A 130 15.56 -5.11 9.17
N THR A 131 15.05 -4.62 10.30
CA THR A 131 14.63 -3.22 10.46
C THR A 131 15.73 -2.42 11.15
N THR A 132 16.15 -1.32 10.51
CA THR A 132 17.09 -0.36 11.06
C THR A 132 16.38 0.99 11.18
N THR A 133 16.47 1.66 12.32
CA THR A 133 15.76 2.92 12.59
C THR A 133 16.69 3.99 13.14
N SER A 134 16.43 5.25 12.78
CA SER A 134 17.11 6.41 13.38
C SER A 134 16.66 6.68 14.82
N GLY A 135 15.50 6.12 15.23
CA GLY A 135 14.76 6.68 16.36
C GLY A 135 14.15 8.04 16.01
N ALA A 136 13.52 8.68 16.97
CA ALA A 136 12.97 10.03 16.80
C ALA A 136 14.10 11.07 16.81
N VAL A 137 14.28 11.79 15.69
CA VAL A 137 15.34 12.79 15.51
C VAL A 137 14.75 14.15 15.16
N THR A 138 15.45 15.21 15.54
CA THR A 138 15.13 16.62 15.23
C THR A 138 16.31 17.34 14.55
N SER A 139 17.38 16.60 14.25
CA SER A 139 18.58 17.13 13.60
C SER A 139 19.04 16.21 12.49
N SER A 140 19.75 16.79 11.53
CA SER A 140 20.32 16.08 10.40
C SER A 140 21.29 14.97 10.83
N GLY A 141 21.39 13.93 10.04
CA GLY A 141 22.25 12.80 10.35
C GLY A 141 22.29 11.74 9.25
N THR A 142 22.81 10.59 9.62
CA THR A 142 22.93 9.43 8.74
C THR A 142 22.46 8.15 9.43
N LEU A 143 21.89 7.24 8.67
CA LEU A 143 21.54 5.90 9.10
C LEU A 143 22.26 4.90 8.20
N SER A 144 23.18 4.13 8.77
CA SER A 144 23.91 3.09 8.05
C SER A 144 23.18 1.76 8.15
N VAL A 145 22.91 1.14 7.01
CA VAL A 145 22.18 -0.12 6.90
C VAL A 145 23.13 -1.18 6.35
N PRO A 146 23.47 -2.23 7.12
CA PRO A 146 24.35 -3.27 6.64
C PRO A 146 23.73 -4.02 5.45
N LYS A 147 24.49 -4.16 4.37
CA LYS A 147 24.15 -5.01 3.24
C LYS A 147 25.05 -6.24 3.27
N THR A 148 24.55 -7.32 3.86
CA THR A 148 25.32 -8.54 4.10
C THR A 148 25.22 -9.56 2.98
N THR A 149 24.33 -9.35 2.04
CA THR A 149 24.05 -10.28 0.92
C THR A 149 23.87 -9.53 -0.40
N LYS A 150 24.09 -10.23 -1.51
CA LYS A 150 23.86 -9.67 -2.86
C LYS A 150 22.38 -9.35 -3.09
N TYR A 151 21.51 -10.17 -2.57
CA TYR A 151 20.05 -10.03 -2.68
C TYR A 151 19.42 -9.91 -1.29
N PRO A 152 18.27 -9.22 -1.16
CA PRO A 152 17.54 -8.48 -2.20
C PRO A 152 18.30 -7.23 -2.69
N THR A 153 17.92 -6.73 -3.89
CA THR A 153 18.44 -5.48 -4.46
C THR A 153 17.63 -4.27 -4.02
N GLN A 154 16.55 -4.49 -3.29
CA GLN A 154 15.60 -3.46 -2.86
C GLN A 154 15.52 -3.38 -1.33
N ALA A 155 15.27 -2.16 -0.86
CA ALA A 155 14.95 -1.89 0.54
C ALA A 155 13.67 -1.06 0.63
N VAL A 156 12.89 -1.28 1.66
CA VAL A 156 11.73 -0.44 1.98
C VAL A 156 12.15 0.66 2.93
N VAL A 157 11.80 1.89 2.62
CA VAL A 157 12.07 3.06 3.46
C VAL A 157 10.76 3.66 3.91
N LYS A 158 10.64 3.90 5.22
CA LYS A 158 9.48 4.49 5.84
C LYS A 158 9.89 5.76 6.58
N ILE A 159 9.16 6.83 6.36
CA ILE A 159 9.35 8.14 6.97
C ILE A 159 8.11 8.45 7.81
N ILE A 160 8.31 8.69 9.09
CA ILE A 160 7.22 8.90 10.06
C ILE A 160 7.48 10.23 10.78
N PRO A 161 6.97 11.36 10.26
CA PRO A 161 7.02 12.63 10.99
C PRO A 161 5.94 12.64 12.09
N ALA A 162 6.27 13.17 13.26
CA ALA A 162 5.33 13.38 14.35
C ALA A 162 4.50 14.67 14.18
N GLY A 163 4.91 15.55 13.28
CA GLY A 163 4.26 16.80 12.93
C GLY A 163 4.93 17.40 11.70
N ASN A 164 4.57 18.61 11.30
CA ASN A 164 5.21 19.26 10.16
C ASN A 164 6.72 19.30 10.36
N THR A 165 7.43 18.71 9.41
CA THR A 165 8.90 18.66 9.41
C THR A 165 9.40 18.92 8.01
N ASP A 166 10.29 19.88 7.90
CA ASP A 166 11.04 20.14 6.67
C ASP A 166 12.24 19.18 6.63
N TYR A 167 12.27 18.29 5.65
CA TYR A 167 13.35 17.32 5.54
C TYR A 167 13.73 17.03 4.08
N GLU A 168 14.97 16.67 3.92
CA GLU A 168 15.54 16.12 2.70
C GLU A 168 16.19 14.78 3.01
N LEU A 169 15.95 13.78 2.17
CA LEU A 169 16.47 12.44 2.32
C LEU A 169 17.13 11.98 1.04
N THR A 170 18.32 11.40 1.15
CA THR A 170 19.03 10.72 0.07
C THR A 170 19.47 9.33 0.54
N ILE A 171 19.23 8.32 -0.27
CA ILE A 171 19.67 6.95 0.01
C ILE A 171 20.83 6.64 -0.92
N GLY A 172 22.01 6.48 -0.36
CA GLY A 172 23.21 6.17 -1.12
C GLY A 172 23.11 4.81 -1.81
N CYS A 173 23.70 4.72 -3.01
CA CYS A 173 23.84 3.43 -3.69
C CYS A 173 24.93 2.60 -3.00
N VAL A 174 24.79 1.29 -3.09
CA VAL A 174 25.86 0.36 -2.68
C VAL A 174 26.89 0.35 -3.80
N SER A 175 28.12 0.69 -3.49
CA SER A 175 29.26 0.66 -4.41
C SER A 175 30.06 -0.65 -4.28
#